data_dd477b541d6b10aad7d2c484753a4f4f
#
_entry.id   dd477b541d6b10aad7d2c484753a4f4f
#
_cell.length_a   1.000
_cell.length_b   1.000
_cell.length_c   1.000
_cell.angle_alpha   90.00
_cell.angle_beta   90.00
_cell.angle_gamma   90.00
#
_symmetry.space_group_name_H-M   'P 1'
#
loop_
_entity.id
_entity.type
_entity.pdbx_description
1 polymer ?
#
loop_
_entity_poly.entity_id
_entity_poly.type
_entity_poly.pdbx_seq_one_letter_code
_entity_poly.pdbx_strand_id
1 'polypeptide(L)'
;MAIGPKGEHRLCDGVVTGTDSLTAFRPEAAAFLLRASAMPEAPDIMVNSLLDPVTGEVAAFGGLVGCHGGLGGWQDRAMLGWPSDLRRPPERLVGADAVHRQLVWWLEHLGQRADLPPARTGAYDTEWPGVESRPLSGMSASGR
;
A
#
# COMPACT_ATOMS: atom_id res chain seq x y z
N MET A 1 8.69 -9.53 -11.90
CA MET A 1 8.56 -8.87 -13.22
C MET A 1 7.09 -8.64 -13.47
N ALA A 2 6.70 -7.47 -13.99
CA ALA A 2 5.34 -7.21 -14.45
C ALA A 2 5.33 -7.27 -15.99
N ILE A 3 4.42 -8.05 -16.55
CA ILE A 3 4.33 -8.29 -18.00
C ILE A 3 2.97 -7.79 -18.49
N GLY A 4 2.98 -6.97 -19.51
CA GLY A 4 1.80 -6.47 -20.20
C GLY A 4 1.82 -6.81 -21.69
N PRO A 5 0.76 -6.48 -22.43
CA PRO A 5 0.61 -6.86 -23.84
C PRO A 5 1.62 -6.20 -24.78
N LYS A 6 2.29 -5.13 -24.34
CA LYS A 6 3.22 -4.34 -25.18
C LYS A 6 4.60 -4.16 -24.57
N GLY A 7 4.87 -4.80 -23.45
CA GLY A 7 6.17 -4.72 -22.79
C GLY A 7 6.18 -5.27 -21.37
N GLU A 8 7.30 -5.10 -20.74
CA GLU A 8 7.57 -5.62 -19.42
C GLU A 8 8.28 -4.59 -18.54
N HIS A 9 8.11 -4.72 -17.21
CA HIS A 9 8.78 -3.93 -16.20
C HIS A 9 9.45 -4.87 -15.19
N ARG A 10 10.76 -4.85 -15.14
CA ARG A 10 11.53 -5.62 -14.15
C ARG A 10 11.59 -4.85 -12.83
N LEU A 11 10.79 -5.31 -11.86
CA LEU A 11 10.51 -4.58 -10.63
C LEU A 11 11.73 -4.38 -9.73
N CYS A 12 12.72 -5.30 -9.78
CA CYS A 12 13.88 -5.25 -8.87
C CYS A 12 14.88 -4.14 -9.18
N ASP A 13 14.95 -3.67 -10.42
CA ASP A 13 15.89 -2.65 -10.89
C ASP A 13 15.22 -1.56 -11.75
N GLY A 14 13.91 -1.64 -11.96
CA GLY A 14 13.13 -0.66 -12.69
C GLY A 14 13.34 -0.67 -14.22
N VAL A 15 14.02 -1.69 -14.78
CA VAL A 15 14.25 -1.76 -16.23
C VAL A 15 12.95 -2.07 -16.97
N VAL A 16 12.64 -1.23 -17.94
CA VAL A 16 11.46 -1.36 -18.81
C VAL A 16 11.89 -1.75 -20.22
N THR A 17 11.22 -2.76 -20.78
CA THR A 17 11.36 -3.16 -22.19
C THR A 17 10.03 -2.99 -22.89
N GLY A 18 9.98 -2.22 -23.96
CA GLY A 18 8.74 -1.88 -24.63
C GLY A 18 7.93 -0.82 -23.88
N THR A 19 6.61 -0.96 -23.84
CA THR A 19 5.74 -0.07 -23.07
C THR A 19 5.70 -0.55 -21.62
N ASP A 20 5.93 0.38 -20.67
CA ASP A 20 5.84 0.03 -19.26
C ASP A 20 4.43 -0.48 -18.91
N SER A 21 4.37 -1.73 -18.48
CA SER A 21 3.13 -2.41 -18.09
C SER A 21 2.44 -1.79 -16.88
N LEU A 22 3.16 -0.96 -16.11
CA LEU A 22 2.64 -0.29 -14.91
C LEU A 22 2.22 1.16 -15.15
N THR A 23 2.35 1.71 -16.37
CA THR A 23 2.05 3.13 -16.67
C THR A 23 0.62 3.55 -16.28
N ALA A 24 -0.35 2.64 -16.41
CA ALA A 24 -1.75 2.91 -16.10
C ALA A 24 -2.05 2.91 -14.59
N PHE A 25 -1.13 2.40 -13.78
CA PHE A 25 -1.29 2.27 -12.33
C PHE A 25 -0.63 3.43 -11.57
N ARG A 26 -0.84 3.47 -10.27
CA ARG A 26 -0.20 4.47 -9.41
C ARG A 26 1.32 4.28 -9.34
N PRO A 27 2.07 5.33 -9.05
CA PRO A 27 3.52 5.25 -8.93
C PRO A 27 4.01 4.18 -7.94
N GLU A 28 3.20 3.91 -6.91
CA GLU A 28 3.51 2.93 -5.88
C GLU A 28 3.28 1.47 -6.31
N ALA A 29 2.74 1.22 -7.52
CA ALA A 29 2.36 -0.13 -7.97
C ALA A 29 3.53 -1.11 -7.97
N ALA A 30 4.69 -0.71 -8.50
CA ALA A 30 5.89 -1.55 -8.52
C ALA A 30 6.28 -1.99 -7.10
N ALA A 31 6.24 -1.04 -6.18
CA ALA A 31 6.57 -1.26 -4.80
C ALA A 31 5.57 -2.22 -4.12
N PHE A 32 4.28 -2.07 -4.36
CA PHE A 32 3.27 -2.98 -3.82
C PHE A 32 3.40 -4.40 -4.36
N LEU A 33 3.74 -4.56 -5.63
CA LEU A 33 4.01 -5.86 -6.23
C LEU A 33 5.25 -6.53 -5.63
N LEU A 34 6.34 -5.78 -5.43
CA LEU A 34 7.54 -6.29 -4.77
C LEU A 34 7.22 -6.76 -3.34
N ARG A 35 6.48 -5.95 -2.59
CA ARG A 35 6.06 -6.34 -1.26
C ARG A 35 5.21 -7.61 -1.26
N ALA A 36 4.22 -7.69 -2.15
CA ALA A 36 3.37 -8.88 -2.26
C ALA A 36 4.18 -10.13 -2.61
N SER A 37 5.15 -10.01 -3.52
CA SER A 37 6.02 -11.13 -3.91
C SER A 37 6.99 -11.58 -2.81
N ALA A 38 7.23 -10.76 -1.81
CA ALA A 38 8.09 -11.09 -0.66
C ALA A 38 7.32 -11.81 0.48
N MET A 39 6.03 -11.96 0.37
CA MET A 39 5.23 -12.68 1.37
C MET A 39 5.52 -14.19 1.32
N PRO A 40 5.54 -14.89 2.47
CA PRO A 40 5.85 -16.33 2.50
C PRO A 40 4.95 -17.19 1.60
N GLU A 41 3.68 -16.81 1.46
CA GLU A 41 2.68 -17.54 0.67
C GLU A 41 2.39 -16.82 -0.66
N ALA A 42 3.37 -16.04 -1.16
CA ALA A 42 3.20 -15.37 -2.45
C ALA A 42 3.09 -16.41 -3.58
N PRO A 43 2.15 -16.25 -4.51
CA PRO A 43 2.06 -17.14 -5.67
C PRO A 43 3.21 -16.85 -6.65
N ASP A 44 3.61 -17.87 -7.42
CA ASP A 44 4.62 -17.73 -8.47
C ASP A 44 4.15 -16.80 -9.60
N ILE A 45 2.84 -16.76 -9.85
CA ILE A 45 2.22 -15.93 -10.87
C ILE A 45 1.01 -15.22 -10.27
N MET A 46 1.02 -13.89 -10.38
CA MET A 46 -0.12 -13.03 -10.05
C MET A 46 -0.72 -12.47 -11.34
N VAL A 47 -2.04 -12.58 -11.48
CA VAL A 47 -2.78 -12.02 -12.62
C VAL A 47 -3.57 -10.81 -12.13
N ASN A 48 -3.35 -9.65 -12.75
CA ASN A 48 -4.13 -8.45 -12.49
C ASN A 48 -5.12 -8.20 -13.61
N SER A 49 -6.31 -7.73 -13.27
CA SER A 49 -7.34 -7.40 -14.23
C SER A 49 -6.98 -6.18 -15.06
N LEU A 50 -7.61 -6.06 -16.22
CA LEU A 50 -7.50 -4.88 -17.08
C LEU A 50 -8.07 -3.66 -16.34
N LEU A 51 -7.29 -2.59 -16.31
CA LEU A 51 -7.69 -1.27 -15.85
C LEU A 51 -8.03 -0.40 -17.07
N ASP A 52 -9.22 0.19 -17.07
CA ASP A 52 -9.55 1.28 -17.99
C ASP A 52 -9.01 2.60 -17.39
N PRO A 53 -8.02 3.25 -18.02
CA PRO A 53 -7.43 4.47 -17.49
C PRO A 53 -8.37 5.69 -17.58
N VAL A 54 -9.43 5.62 -18.39
CA VAL A 54 -10.38 6.73 -18.58
C VAL A 54 -11.44 6.71 -17.48
N THR A 55 -12.06 5.55 -17.24
CA THR A 55 -13.12 5.40 -16.25
C THR A 55 -12.57 5.06 -14.86
N GLY A 56 -11.37 4.50 -14.78
CA GLY A 56 -10.79 3.94 -13.55
C GLY A 56 -11.44 2.62 -13.14
N GLU A 57 -12.21 2.00 -14.03
CA GLU A 57 -12.82 0.71 -13.79
C GLU A 57 -11.83 -0.43 -13.98
N VAL A 58 -11.97 -1.45 -13.17
CA VAL A 58 -11.16 -2.68 -13.25
C VAL A 58 -12.08 -3.82 -13.64
N ALA A 59 -11.74 -4.52 -14.72
CA ALA A 59 -12.52 -5.63 -15.24
C ALA A 59 -12.61 -6.77 -14.19
N ALA A 60 -13.80 -7.29 -13.97
CA ALA A 60 -13.97 -8.49 -13.16
C ALA A 60 -13.52 -9.74 -13.93
N PHE A 61 -13.07 -10.76 -13.21
CA PHE A 61 -12.85 -12.09 -13.77
C PHE A 61 -14.19 -12.82 -13.91
N GLY A 62 -14.49 -13.27 -15.12
CA GLY A 62 -15.74 -13.97 -15.41
C GLY A 62 -16.99 -13.10 -15.35
N GLY A 63 -18.12 -13.68 -14.94
CA GLY A 63 -19.43 -13.00 -14.89
C GLY A 63 -19.69 -12.17 -13.64
N LEU A 64 -18.67 -11.78 -12.88
CA LEU A 64 -18.79 -10.98 -11.66
C LEU A 64 -18.95 -9.49 -12.00
N VAL A 65 -19.68 -8.78 -11.13
CA VAL A 65 -19.93 -7.33 -11.30
C VAL A 65 -18.76 -6.48 -10.81
N GLY A 66 -17.93 -7.00 -9.93
CA GLY A 66 -16.82 -6.27 -9.31
C GLY A 66 -15.56 -7.10 -9.17
N CYS A 67 -14.44 -6.43 -8.99
CA CYS A 67 -13.12 -6.99 -8.76
C CYS A 67 -12.52 -6.35 -7.50
N HIS A 68 -11.77 -7.13 -6.73
CA HIS A 68 -11.03 -6.64 -5.57
C HIS A 68 -9.71 -7.39 -5.43
N GLY A 69 -8.79 -6.83 -4.64
CA GLY A 69 -7.50 -7.46 -4.32
C GLY A 69 -6.42 -7.31 -5.39
N GLY A 70 -6.72 -6.66 -6.51
CA GLY A 70 -5.76 -6.29 -7.55
C GLY A 70 -5.27 -4.86 -7.43
N LEU A 71 -4.48 -4.44 -8.42
CA LEU A 71 -4.01 -3.07 -8.57
C LEU A 71 -4.96 -2.26 -9.44
N GLY A 72 -5.03 -0.96 -9.16
CA GLY A 72 -5.63 0.02 -10.04
C GLY A 72 -7.07 0.40 -9.72
N GLY A 73 -7.49 1.50 -10.32
CA GLY A 73 -8.85 1.98 -10.22
C GLY A 73 -9.27 2.45 -8.84
N TRP A 74 -10.55 2.36 -8.58
CA TRP A 74 -11.16 2.78 -7.32
C TRP A 74 -10.78 1.88 -6.13
N GLN A 75 -10.41 0.62 -6.37
CA GLN A 75 -9.97 -0.30 -5.31
C GLN A 75 -8.66 0.13 -4.63
N ASP A 76 -7.86 0.98 -5.26
CA ASP A 76 -6.66 1.58 -4.65
C ASP A 76 -6.98 2.74 -3.69
N ARG A 77 -8.26 3.12 -3.57
CA ARG A 77 -8.71 4.24 -2.76
C ARG A 77 -9.42 3.73 -1.51
N ALA A 78 -8.65 3.29 -0.54
CA ALA A 78 -9.21 2.90 0.75
C ALA A 78 -9.76 4.13 1.50
N MET A 79 -10.78 3.88 2.33
CA MET A 79 -11.35 4.85 3.25
C MET A 79 -10.95 4.49 4.67
N LEU A 80 -10.50 5.49 5.43
CA LEU A 80 -10.25 5.36 6.87
C LEU A 80 -11.14 6.35 7.61
N GLY A 81 -12.03 5.82 8.46
CA GLY A 81 -12.86 6.60 9.36
C GLY A 81 -12.34 6.52 10.80
N TRP A 82 -12.41 7.61 11.55
CA TRP A 82 -12.02 7.66 12.96
C TRP A 82 -12.88 8.67 13.73
N PRO A 83 -12.98 8.55 15.07
CA PRO A 83 -13.64 9.54 15.92
C PRO A 83 -13.01 10.93 15.78
N SER A 84 -13.83 11.97 15.83
CA SER A 84 -13.40 13.36 15.61
C SER A 84 -12.45 13.92 16.68
N ASP A 85 -12.47 13.32 17.86
CA ASP A 85 -11.60 13.64 18.99
C ASP A 85 -10.18 13.07 18.85
N LEU A 86 -9.99 12.10 17.94
CA LEU A 86 -8.67 11.60 17.60
C LEU A 86 -8.01 12.50 16.56
N ARG A 87 -6.73 12.75 16.76
CA ARG A 87 -5.96 13.58 15.85
C ARG A 87 -5.94 12.98 14.44
N ARG A 88 -6.25 13.81 13.46
CA ARG A 88 -6.13 13.45 12.04
C ARG A 88 -4.68 13.05 11.70
N PRO A 89 -4.47 12.02 10.87
CA PRO A 89 -3.15 11.76 10.30
C PRO A 89 -2.55 13.00 9.64
N PRO A 90 -1.29 13.34 9.89
CA PRO A 90 -0.67 14.55 9.36
C PRO A 90 -0.48 14.51 7.85
N GLU A 91 -0.37 13.31 7.30
CA GLU A 91 -0.07 13.08 5.90
C GLU A 91 -1.04 12.06 5.28
N ARG A 92 -1.02 11.97 3.95
CA ARG A 92 -1.73 10.90 3.22
C ARG A 92 -1.11 9.56 3.58
N LEU A 93 -1.91 8.65 4.08
CA LEU A 93 -1.48 7.29 4.36
C LEU A 93 -1.40 6.49 3.05
N VAL A 94 -0.25 5.92 2.77
CA VAL A 94 -0.01 5.08 1.60
C VAL A 94 0.43 3.70 2.04
N GLY A 95 -0.31 2.69 1.61
CA GLY A 95 -0.08 1.29 1.92
C GLY A 95 -0.58 0.87 3.32
N ALA A 96 -0.70 -0.44 3.50
CA ALA A 96 -1.23 -1.04 4.72
C ALA A 96 -0.38 -0.73 5.95
N ASP A 97 0.94 -0.62 5.79
CA ASP A 97 1.84 -0.33 6.92
C ASP A 97 1.65 1.07 7.49
N ALA A 98 1.41 2.06 6.62
CA ALA A 98 1.12 3.42 7.08
C ALA A 98 -0.21 3.48 7.85
N VAL A 99 -1.22 2.77 7.36
CA VAL A 99 -2.52 2.64 8.04
C VAL A 99 -2.34 1.91 9.37
N HIS A 100 -1.62 0.79 9.40
CA HIS A 100 -1.36 0.02 10.61
C HIS A 100 -0.65 0.87 11.68
N ARG A 101 0.43 1.59 11.31
CA ARG A 101 1.13 2.49 12.24
C ARG A 101 0.20 3.57 12.81
N GLN A 102 -0.68 4.12 11.98
CA GLN A 102 -1.64 5.13 12.43
C GLN A 102 -2.66 4.55 13.41
N LEU A 103 -3.18 3.35 13.15
CA LEU A 103 -4.10 2.66 14.06
C LEU A 103 -3.43 2.33 15.39
N VAL A 104 -2.22 1.82 15.35
CA VAL A 104 -1.41 1.54 16.55
C VAL A 104 -1.19 2.81 17.36
N TRP A 105 -0.82 3.90 16.72
CA TRP A 105 -0.62 5.17 17.37
C TRP A 105 -1.89 5.66 18.10
N TRP A 106 -3.07 5.52 17.48
CA TRP A 106 -4.34 5.85 18.13
C TRP A 106 -4.61 4.95 19.33
N LEU A 107 -4.36 3.64 19.24
CA LEU A 107 -4.53 2.70 20.34
C LEU A 107 -3.63 3.06 21.54
N GLU A 108 -2.39 3.41 21.28
CA GLU A 108 -1.46 3.85 22.33
C GLU A 108 -1.93 5.17 22.98
N HIS A 109 -2.42 6.10 22.17
CA HIS A 109 -2.94 7.38 22.66
C HIS A 109 -4.20 7.24 23.52
N LEU A 110 -4.99 6.21 23.25
CA LEU A 110 -6.18 5.84 24.02
C LEU A 110 -5.85 4.95 25.24
N GLY A 111 -4.57 4.64 25.49
CA GLY A 111 -4.15 3.75 26.58
C GLY A 111 -4.57 2.28 26.40
N GLN A 112 -5.02 1.91 25.20
CA GLN A 112 -5.53 0.56 24.91
C GLN A 112 -4.42 -0.45 24.55
N ARG A 113 -3.16 0.00 24.51
CA ARG A 113 -2.02 -0.84 24.12
C ARG A 113 -0.92 -0.95 25.17
N ALA A 114 -1.10 -0.40 26.35
CA ALA A 114 -0.06 -0.36 27.39
C ALA A 114 0.49 -1.75 27.77
N ASP A 115 -0.29 -2.80 27.61
CA ASP A 115 0.04 -4.17 28.02
C ASP A 115 0.22 -5.15 26.85
N LEU A 116 0.18 -4.68 25.60
CA LEU A 116 0.44 -5.54 24.45
C LEU A 116 1.96 -5.62 24.20
N PRO A 117 2.49 -6.83 23.90
CA PRO A 117 3.87 -6.95 23.46
C PRO A 117 4.07 -6.08 22.23
N PRO A 118 5.28 -5.48 22.04
CA PRO A 118 5.58 -4.71 20.84
C PRO A 118 5.17 -5.53 19.62
N ALA A 119 4.56 -4.86 18.63
CA ALA A 119 4.17 -5.52 17.39
C ALA A 119 5.37 -6.33 16.91
N ARG A 120 5.17 -7.64 16.69
CA ARG A 120 6.25 -8.46 16.14
C ARG A 120 6.69 -7.79 14.85
N THR A 121 7.85 -7.15 14.90
CA THR A 121 8.61 -6.77 13.73
C THR A 121 9.04 -8.08 13.08
N GLY A 122 8.09 -8.72 12.42
CA GLY A 122 8.36 -9.85 11.58
C GLY A 122 8.83 -9.31 10.24
N ALA A 123 9.55 -10.08 9.48
CA ALA A 123 10.12 -9.96 8.13
C ALA A 123 9.66 -8.85 7.14
N TYR A 124 8.91 -7.87 7.59
CA TYR A 124 8.41 -6.72 6.85
C TYR A 124 9.18 -5.42 7.13
N ASP A 125 10.21 -5.47 7.99
CA ASP A 125 11.18 -4.37 8.20
C ASP A 125 12.25 -4.32 7.09
N THR A 126 11.91 -4.68 5.89
CA THR A 126 12.73 -4.25 4.76
C THR A 126 12.52 -2.76 4.59
N GLU A 127 13.56 -2.00 4.89
CA GLU A 127 13.63 -0.58 4.54
C GLU A 127 13.13 -0.41 3.11
N TRP A 128 12.00 0.29 3.00
CA TRP A 128 11.38 0.53 1.72
C TRP A 128 12.25 1.54 0.96
N PRO A 129 12.90 1.19 -0.16
CA PRO A 129 13.69 2.15 -0.90
C PRO A 129 12.78 3.25 -1.45
N GLY A 130 12.91 4.45 -0.92
CA GLY A 130 12.17 5.64 -1.37
C GLY A 130 11.10 6.19 -0.43
N VAL A 131 10.90 5.59 0.73
CA VAL A 131 10.10 6.21 1.81
C VAL A 131 11.06 6.61 2.92
N GLU A 132 11.49 7.86 2.95
CA GLU A 132 12.18 8.40 4.12
C GLU A 132 11.30 8.19 5.35
N SER A 133 11.69 7.28 6.22
CA SER A 133 11.15 7.15 7.57
C SER A 133 11.61 8.37 8.37
N ARG A 134 10.85 9.46 8.27
CA ARG A 134 11.09 10.63 9.10
C ARG A 134 10.73 10.25 10.54
N PRO A 135 11.68 10.28 11.47
CA PRO A 135 11.40 9.96 12.86
C PRO A 135 10.37 10.95 13.41
N LEU A 136 9.38 10.45 14.12
CA LEU A 136 8.34 11.23 14.81
C LEU A 136 8.89 12.02 16.02
N SER A 137 10.21 12.24 16.08
CA SER A 137 10.87 13.08 17.10
C SER A 137 10.75 14.55 16.73
N GLY A 138 9.66 15.18 17.12
CA GLY A 138 9.50 16.63 16.94
C GLY A 138 8.15 17.22 17.30
N MET A 139 7.29 16.48 17.97
CA MET A 139 6.01 17.02 18.41
C MET A 139 6.05 17.31 19.92
N SER A 140 6.70 18.43 20.26
CA SER A 140 6.57 19.07 21.56
C SER A 140 5.10 19.38 21.84
N ALA A 141 4.59 18.83 22.92
CA ALA A 141 3.34 19.24 23.53
C ALA A 141 3.50 20.68 24.05
N SER A 142 2.97 21.68 23.34
CA SER A 142 2.63 22.99 23.90
C SER A 142 1.18 23.22 23.55
N GLY A 143 0.23 23.10 24.40
CA GLY A 143 -0.10 23.94 25.54
C GLY A 143 -1.21 24.87 25.17
N ARG A 144 -2.32 24.65 25.79
CA ARG A 144 -3.55 25.44 26.00
C ARG A 144 -4.66 25.27 25.00
#